data_969eed4aa2779f0a95b9a3525ce9c6e8
#
_entry.id   969eed4aa2779f0a95b9a3525ce9c6e8
#
_cell.length_a   1.000
_cell.length_b   1.000
_cell.length_c   1.000
_cell.angle_alpha   90.00
_cell.angle_beta   90.00
_cell.angle_gamma   90.00
#
_symmetry.space_group_name_H-M   'P 1'
#
loop_
_entity.id
_entity.type
_entity.pdbx_description
1 polymer ?
#
loop_
_entity_poly.entity_id
_entity_poly.type
_entity_poly.pdbx_seq_one_letter_code
_entity_poly.pdbx_strand_id
1 'polypeptide(L)'
;MGIGEAIARHFAAHGAKLALAARSLDKLEAVAQSLPTESIALRADVSRPEEIRASVARTIEHFGRLDILVNNAGVGMYAAVADMQPEQFERLVATNWLGPVHAIQAVVPQMRKQGGGTIVNISSVAGKVAIPWMGAYCSTKFALNALSNSLRMELRPDHIHVVSVCPGRVKTPFTQNAYKDFATRPLYPGGISAERVARAVLRAIHRKKREIVVPADNRLFGWFHGILPGLVDRVMVMVLRPQMRKMRQTSKP
;
A
#
# COMPACT_ATOMS: atom_id res chain seq x y z
N MET A 1 7.89 -12.17 6.10
CA MET A 1 6.62 -12.12 5.35
C MET A 1 6.05 -10.71 5.38
N GLY A 2 5.63 -10.17 4.23
CA GLY A 2 4.98 -8.88 4.10
C GLY A 2 3.48 -9.00 3.82
N ILE A 3 2.79 -7.85 3.73
CA ILE A 3 1.35 -7.82 3.42
C ILE A 3 1.07 -8.49 2.06
N GLY A 4 1.88 -8.22 1.02
CA GLY A 4 1.68 -8.79 -0.32
C GLY A 4 1.77 -10.31 -0.32
N GLU A 5 2.77 -10.90 0.34
CA GLU A 5 2.89 -12.35 0.47
C GLU A 5 1.70 -12.96 1.25
N ALA A 6 1.28 -12.31 2.34
CA ALA A 6 0.12 -12.78 3.10
C ALA A 6 -1.16 -12.74 2.26
N ILE A 7 -1.36 -11.71 1.42
CA ILE A 7 -2.49 -11.62 0.48
C ILE A 7 -2.40 -12.75 -0.55
N ALA A 8 -1.23 -12.97 -1.16
CA ALA A 8 -1.01 -14.02 -2.14
C ALA A 8 -1.37 -15.41 -1.59
N ARG A 9 -0.82 -15.76 -0.41
CA ARG A 9 -1.12 -17.04 0.26
C ARG A 9 -2.61 -17.18 0.60
N HIS A 10 -3.23 -16.11 1.06
CA HIS A 10 -4.65 -16.13 1.40
C HIS A 10 -5.54 -16.28 0.17
N PHE A 11 -5.20 -15.63 -0.94
CA PHE A 11 -5.95 -15.74 -2.19
C PHE A 11 -5.77 -17.12 -2.83
N ALA A 12 -4.54 -17.65 -2.86
CA ALA A 12 -4.28 -19.01 -3.32
C ALA A 12 -5.05 -20.07 -2.52
N ALA A 13 -5.12 -19.93 -1.19
CA ALA A 13 -5.93 -20.82 -0.34
C ALA A 13 -7.44 -20.76 -0.64
N HIS A 14 -7.90 -19.75 -1.38
CA HIS A 14 -9.27 -19.61 -1.88
C HIS A 14 -9.41 -19.88 -3.39
N GLY A 15 -8.43 -20.56 -3.98
CA GLY A 15 -8.48 -21.02 -5.36
C GLY A 15 -8.06 -20.00 -6.42
N ALA A 16 -7.55 -18.82 -6.03
CA ALA A 16 -7.09 -17.83 -7.01
C ALA A 16 -5.79 -18.27 -7.69
N LYS A 17 -5.69 -18.11 -9.00
CA LYS A 17 -4.44 -18.14 -9.76
C LYS A 17 -3.73 -16.80 -9.63
N LEU A 18 -2.40 -16.78 -9.55
CA LEU A 18 -1.67 -15.58 -9.15
C LEU A 18 -0.52 -15.23 -10.08
N ALA A 19 -0.43 -13.95 -10.44
CA ALA A 19 0.80 -13.33 -10.96
C ALA A 19 1.43 -12.50 -9.84
N LEU A 20 2.60 -12.90 -9.39
CA LEU A 20 3.36 -12.23 -8.35
C LEU A 20 4.42 -11.35 -8.99
N ALA A 21 4.37 -10.03 -8.72
CA ALA A 21 5.31 -9.08 -9.30
C ALA A 21 6.11 -8.35 -8.21
N ALA A 22 7.44 -8.39 -8.28
CA ALA A 22 8.36 -7.63 -7.44
C ALA A 22 9.78 -7.65 -8.03
N ARG A 23 10.69 -6.88 -7.41
CA ARG A 23 12.08 -6.75 -7.87
C ARG A 23 12.94 -8.01 -7.67
N SER A 24 12.67 -8.80 -6.63
CA SER A 24 13.46 -10.00 -6.27
C SER A 24 12.81 -11.25 -6.82
N LEU A 25 13.26 -11.70 -8.01
CA LEU A 25 12.67 -12.86 -8.70
C LEU A 25 12.78 -14.14 -7.86
N ASP A 26 13.96 -14.45 -7.32
CA ASP A 26 14.20 -15.67 -6.53
C ASP A 26 13.21 -15.83 -5.36
N LYS A 27 12.92 -14.71 -4.67
CA LYS A 27 11.94 -14.71 -3.57
C LYS A 27 10.51 -14.91 -4.08
N LEU A 28 10.17 -14.37 -5.25
CA LEU A 28 8.86 -14.56 -5.86
C LEU A 28 8.64 -16.00 -6.31
N GLU A 29 9.64 -16.61 -6.93
CA GLU A 29 9.62 -18.00 -7.37
C GLU A 29 9.43 -18.95 -6.18
N ALA A 30 10.19 -18.75 -5.10
CA ALA A 30 10.03 -19.53 -3.87
C ALA A 30 8.60 -19.39 -3.29
N VAL A 31 8.01 -18.18 -3.32
CA VAL A 31 6.63 -18.00 -2.89
C VAL A 31 5.67 -18.69 -3.87
N ALA A 32 5.80 -18.48 -5.17
CA ALA A 32 4.92 -19.07 -6.19
C ALA A 32 4.89 -20.60 -6.10
N GLN A 33 6.06 -21.24 -5.98
CA GLN A 33 6.18 -22.70 -5.81
C GLN A 33 5.52 -23.22 -4.52
N SER A 34 5.44 -22.41 -3.48
CA SER A 34 4.82 -22.79 -2.19
C SER A 34 3.30 -22.62 -2.16
N LEU A 35 2.70 -22.07 -3.21
CA LEU A 35 1.25 -21.82 -3.27
C LEU A 35 0.49 -23.05 -3.79
N PRO A 36 -0.74 -23.31 -3.31
CA PRO A 36 -1.55 -24.46 -3.72
C PRO A 36 -2.22 -24.29 -5.10
N THR A 37 -2.07 -23.12 -5.74
CA THR A 37 -2.68 -22.82 -7.03
C THR A 37 -1.64 -22.42 -8.05
N GLU A 38 -2.01 -22.49 -9.33
CA GLU A 38 -1.17 -22.03 -10.44
C GLU A 38 -0.72 -20.58 -10.21
N SER A 39 0.60 -20.35 -10.23
CA SER A 39 1.18 -19.06 -9.88
C SER A 39 2.42 -18.79 -10.71
N ILE A 40 2.55 -17.58 -11.25
CA ILE A 40 3.74 -17.13 -11.98
C ILE A 40 4.47 -16.01 -11.22
N ALA A 41 5.79 -16.01 -11.33
CA ALA A 41 6.66 -15.00 -10.78
C ALA A 41 7.14 -14.06 -11.90
N LEU A 42 6.98 -12.76 -11.73
CA LEU A 42 7.34 -11.73 -12.71
C LEU A 42 8.27 -10.71 -12.06
N ARG A 43 9.49 -10.56 -12.57
CA ARG A 43 10.37 -9.49 -12.09
C ARG A 43 9.84 -8.15 -12.59
N ALA A 44 9.55 -7.24 -11.67
CA ALA A 44 9.15 -5.87 -12.01
C ALA A 44 9.47 -4.89 -10.89
N ASP A 45 9.99 -3.72 -11.26
CA ASP A 45 10.02 -2.54 -10.41
C ASP A 45 8.81 -1.66 -10.74
N VAL A 46 7.94 -1.47 -9.74
CA VAL A 46 6.70 -0.69 -9.92
C VAL A 46 6.96 0.79 -10.22
N SER A 47 8.17 1.30 -9.98
CA SER A 47 8.57 2.65 -10.37
C SER A 47 8.86 2.79 -11.87
N ARG A 48 8.89 1.67 -12.61
CA ARG A 48 9.16 1.62 -14.05
C ARG A 48 7.91 1.24 -14.83
N PRO A 49 7.29 2.20 -15.54
CA PRO A 49 6.02 1.95 -16.26
C PRO A 49 6.08 0.81 -17.28
N GLU A 50 7.22 0.65 -17.94
CA GLU A 50 7.45 -0.39 -18.94
C GLU A 50 7.44 -1.79 -18.31
N GLU A 51 8.07 -1.95 -17.13
CA GLU A 51 8.10 -3.24 -16.44
C GLU A 51 6.71 -3.62 -15.91
N ILE A 52 5.91 -2.63 -15.48
CA ILE A 52 4.50 -2.85 -15.10
C ILE A 52 3.69 -3.30 -16.29
N ARG A 53 3.76 -2.57 -17.42
CA ARG A 53 3.04 -2.95 -18.65
C ARG A 53 3.39 -4.36 -19.10
N ALA A 54 4.69 -4.70 -19.11
CA ALA A 54 5.15 -6.04 -19.45
C ALA A 54 4.58 -7.11 -18.51
N SER A 55 4.56 -6.83 -17.18
CA SER A 55 4.01 -7.77 -16.20
C SER A 55 2.51 -7.98 -16.37
N VAL A 56 1.75 -6.93 -16.65
CA VAL A 56 0.31 -7.04 -16.94
C VAL A 56 0.08 -7.83 -18.23
N ALA A 57 0.82 -7.53 -19.30
CA ALA A 57 0.72 -8.25 -20.56
C ALA A 57 1.02 -9.76 -20.39
N ARG A 58 2.10 -10.11 -19.69
CA ARG A 58 2.46 -11.50 -19.38
C ARG A 58 1.40 -12.22 -18.53
N THR A 59 0.77 -11.50 -17.60
CA THR A 59 -0.34 -12.05 -16.81
C THR A 59 -1.55 -12.38 -17.68
N ILE A 60 -1.90 -11.47 -18.60
CA ILE A 60 -3.03 -11.67 -19.52
C ILE A 60 -2.72 -12.77 -20.53
N GLU A 61 -1.49 -12.82 -21.08
CA GLU A 61 -1.04 -13.88 -21.97
C GLU A 61 -1.16 -15.27 -21.33
N HIS A 62 -0.77 -15.38 -20.05
CA HIS A 62 -0.72 -16.65 -19.33
C HIS A 62 -2.11 -17.13 -18.87
N PHE A 63 -2.93 -16.22 -18.29
CA PHE A 63 -4.22 -16.58 -17.68
C PHE A 63 -5.44 -16.21 -18.54
N GLY A 64 -5.29 -15.45 -19.62
CA GLY A 64 -6.36 -14.95 -20.46
C GLY A 64 -7.16 -13.79 -19.87
N ARG A 65 -7.04 -13.52 -18.57
CA ARG A 65 -7.79 -12.51 -17.80
C ARG A 65 -7.03 -11.96 -16.60
N LEU A 66 -7.48 -10.84 -16.08
CA LEU A 66 -6.98 -10.26 -14.83
C LEU A 66 -8.16 -9.69 -14.02
N ASP A 67 -8.65 -10.42 -13.04
CA ASP A 67 -9.84 -10.09 -12.25
C ASP A 67 -9.55 -9.12 -11.11
N ILE A 68 -8.37 -9.25 -10.48
CA ILE A 68 -8.01 -8.47 -9.30
C ILE A 68 -6.59 -7.94 -9.45
N LEU A 69 -6.44 -6.62 -9.44
CA LEU A 69 -5.15 -5.94 -9.27
C LEU A 69 -4.96 -5.58 -7.79
N VAL A 70 -3.82 -5.94 -7.20
CA VAL A 70 -3.46 -5.52 -5.85
C VAL A 70 -2.20 -4.65 -5.89
N ASN A 71 -2.36 -3.35 -5.76
CA ASN A 71 -1.28 -2.38 -5.61
C ASN A 71 -0.81 -2.39 -4.16
N ASN A 72 0.18 -3.27 -3.86
CA ASN A 72 0.73 -3.45 -2.52
C ASN A 72 2.14 -2.89 -2.38
N ALA A 73 2.93 -2.82 -3.45
CA ALA A 73 4.28 -2.30 -3.39
C ALA A 73 4.32 -0.91 -2.75
N GLY A 74 5.30 -0.70 -1.89
CA GLY A 74 5.44 0.58 -1.19
C GLY A 74 6.67 0.60 -0.30
N VAL A 75 7.20 1.80 -0.10
CA VAL A 75 8.32 2.09 0.79
C VAL A 75 7.90 3.14 1.82
N GLY A 76 8.48 3.09 3.00
CA GLY A 76 8.29 4.08 4.05
C GLY A 76 9.37 5.15 4.00
N MET A 77 9.09 6.30 4.62
CA MET A 77 10.08 7.34 4.86
C MET A 77 9.88 7.93 6.25
N TYR A 78 10.98 8.05 6.98
CA TYR A 78 11.05 8.65 8.30
C TYR A 78 12.13 9.72 8.27
N ALA A 79 11.74 10.93 7.89
CA ALA A 79 12.61 12.10 7.78
C ALA A 79 11.83 13.37 8.09
N ALA A 80 12.50 14.39 8.60
CA ALA A 80 11.92 15.73 8.62
C ALA A 80 11.80 16.22 7.16
N VAL A 81 10.69 16.87 6.84
CA VAL A 81 10.47 17.35 5.45
C VAL A 81 11.56 18.32 5.01
N ALA A 82 12.07 19.14 5.97
CA ALA A 82 13.13 20.10 5.70
C ALA A 82 14.51 19.47 5.38
N ASP A 83 14.74 18.23 5.85
CA ASP A 83 16.05 17.59 5.81
C ASP A 83 16.08 16.36 4.87
N MET A 84 14.94 16.03 4.26
CA MET A 84 14.87 14.85 3.38
C MET A 84 15.62 15.07 2.06
N GLN A 85 16.26 14.01 1.58
CA GLN A 85 16.95 14.03 0.30
C GLN A 85 15.95 13.97 -0.87
N PRO A 86 16.03 14.87 -1.86
CA PRO A 86 15.10 14.92 -3.00
C PRO A 86 14.96 13.57 -3.73
N GLU A 87 16.07 12.87 -3.96
CA GLU A 87 16.09 11.60 -4.68
C GLU A 87 15.35 10.48 -3.92
N GLN A 88 15.38 10.52 -2.59
CA GLN A 88 14.62 9.58 -1.76
C GLN A 88 13.12 9.87 -1.85
N PHE A 89 12.76 11.16 -1.88
CA PHE A 89 11.36 11.57 -2.05
C PHE A 89 10.83 11.20 -3.44
N GLU A 90 11.58 11.43 -4.50
CA GLU A 90 11.23 11.05 -5.86
C GLU A 90 10.99 9.53 -5.97
N ARG A 91 11.89 8.71 -5.42
CA ARG A 91 11.72 7.24 -5.36
C ARG A 91 10.49 6.83 -4.55
N LEU A 92 10.20 7.55 -3.47
CA LEU A 92 9.01 7.32 -2.66
C LEU A 92 7.73 7.57 -3.47
N VAL A 93 7.67 8.71 -4.18
CA VAL A 93 6.57 9.08 -5.07
C VAL A 93 6.42 8.09 -6.21
N ALA A 94 7.53 7.75 -6.89
CA ALA A 94 7.53 6.79 -7.99
C ALA A 94 6.96 5.43 -7.56
N THR A 95 7.35 4.94 -6.38
CA THR A 95 6.90 3.63 -5.89
C THR A 95 5.47 3.67 -5.33
N ASN A 96 5.16 4.65 -4.45
CA ASN A 96 3.94 4.61 -3.66
C ASN A 96 2.72 5.19 -4.38
N TRP A 97 2.93 6.04 -5.37
CA TRP A 97 1.86 6.75 -6.07
C TRP A 97 1.88 6.50 -7.58
N LEU A 98 2.99 6.77 -8.28
CA LEU A 98 3.06 6.57 -9.74
C LEU A 98 2.96 5.09 -10.11
N GLY A 99 3.58 4.19 -9.34
CA GLY A 99 3.48 2.74 -9.55
C GLY A 99 2.01 2.26 -9.61
N PRO A 100 1.18 2.52 -8.60
CA PRO A 100 -0.27 2.25 -8.68
C PRO A 100 -0.96 2.89 -9.89
N VAL A 101 -0.64 4.15 -10.25
CA VAL A 101 -1.22 4.81 -11.44
C VAL A 101 -0.91 4.02 -12.70
N HIS A 102 0.37 3.66 -12.91
CA HIS A 102 0.78 2.89 -14.09
C HIS A 102 0.15 1.50 -14.15
N ALA A 103 0.04 0.81 -13.00
CA ALA A 103 -0.60 -0.50 -12.95
C ALA A 103 -2.10 -0.40 -13.28
N ILE A 104 -2.78 0.62 -12.79
CA ILE A 104 -4.19 0.89 -13.10
C ILE A 104 -4.37 1.17 -14.59
N GLN A 105 -3.52 2.04 -15.16
CA GLN A 105 -3.57 2.35 -16.59
C GLN A 105 -3.33 1.12 -17.47
N ALA A 106 -2.46 0.21 -17.04
CA ALA A 106 -2.15 -1.00 -17.78
C ALA A 106 -3.29 -2.04 -17.71
N VAL A 107 -4.01 -2.15 -16.58
CA VAL A 107 -5.01 -3.22 -16.39
C VAL A 107 -6.42 -2.82 -16.78
N VAL A 108 -6.79 -1.53 -16.71
CA VAL A 108 -8.16 -1.05 -16.97
C VAL A 108 -8.66 -1.43 -18.36
N PRO A 109 -7.88 -1.32 -19.46
CA PRO A 109 -8.33 -1.76 -20.80
C PRO A 109 -8.77 -3.22 -20.82
N GLN A 110 -8.01 -4.12 -20.17
CA GLN A 110 -8.36 -5.53 -20.08
C GLN A 110 -9.59 -5.75 -19.20
N MET A 111 -9.70 -5.07 -18.06
CA MET A 111 -10.89 -5.18 -17.20
C MET A 111 -12.15 -4.71 -17.92
N ARG A 112 -12.07 -3.66 -18.73
CA ARG A 112 -13.18 -3.22 -19.61
C ARG A 112 -13.58 -4.29 -20.61
N LYS A 113 -12.58 -4.86 -21.31
CA LYS A 113 -12.82 -5.92 -22.32
C LYS A 113 -13.48 -7.15 -21.74
N GLN A 114 -13.18 -7.52 -20.50
CA GLN A 114 -13.73 -8.70 -19.82
C GLN A 114 -15.02 -8.43 -19.01
N GLY A 115 -15.54 -7.20 -19.01
CA GLY A 115 -16.79 -6.80 -18.38
C GLY A 115 -16.69 -6.46 -16.89
N GLY A 116 -15.49 -6.17 -16.40
CA GLY A 116 -15.29 -5.71 -15.01
C GLY A 116 -14.04 -6.26 -14.33
N GLY A 117 -13.86 -5.86 -13.09
CA GLY A 117 -12.71 -6.28 -12.28
C GLY A 117 -12.69 -5.60 -10.91
N THR A 118 -11.61 -5.83 -10.16
CA THR A 118 -11.40 -5.17 -8.87
C THR A 118 -9.98 -4.66 -8.74
N ILE A 119 -9.84 -3.41 -8.34
CA ILE A 119 -8.56 -2.77 -8.03
C ILE A 119 -8.48 -2.56 -6.51
N VAL A 120 -7.45 -3.10 -5.88
CA VAL A 120 -7.17 -2.96 -4.45
C VAL A 120 -5.93 -2.12 -4.26
N ASN A 121 -6.06 -0.96 -3.64
CA ASN A 121 -4.95 -0.09 -3.31
C ASN A 121 -4.60 -0.21 -1.83
N ILE A 122 -3.41 -0.73 -1.51
CA ILE A 122 -2.90 -0.79 -0.14
C ILE A 122 -2.33 0.58 0.24
N SER A 123 -3.20 1.36 0.88
CA SER A 123 -2.87 2.67 1.42
C SER A 123 -2.31 2.53 2.86
N SER A 124 -2.71 3.38 3.78
CA SER A 124 -2.34 3.38 5.19
C SER A 124 -3.30 4.27 5.99
N VAL A 125 -3.34 4.10 7.32
CA VAL A 125 -3.90 5.12 8.23
C VAL A 125 -3.13 6.44 8.12
N ALA A 126 -1.85 6.41 7.73
CA ALA A 126 -1.05 7.57 7.40
C ALA A 126 -1.54 8.34 6.15
N GLY A 127 -2.47 7.78 5.39
CA GLY A 127 -3.21 8.49 4.34
C GLY A 127 -4.54 9.10 4.82
N LYS A 128 -4.82 9.04 6.12
CA LYS A 128 -5.99 9.63 6.79
C LYS A 128 -5.61 10.71 7.80
N VAL A 129 -4.45 10.53 8.42
CA VAL A 129 -3.91 11.47 9.41
C VAL A 129 -2.42 11.65 9.13
N ALA A 130 -1.96 12.88 9.09
CA ALA A 130 -0.54 13.19 8.95
C ALA A 130 0.20 12.85 10.24
N ILE A 131 1.39 12.29 10.11
CA ILE A 131 2.24 11.89 11.23
C ILE A 131 3.56 12.66 11.12
N PRO A 132 4.00 13.34 12.19
CA PRO A 132 5.29 14.02 12.19
C PRO A 132 6.43 13.08 11.77
N TRP A 133 7.39 13.58 11.01
CA TRP A 133 8.52 12.85 10.39
C TRP A 133 8.12 11.75 9.39
N MET A 134 6.86 11.63 9.07
CA MET A 134 6.37 10.80 7.98
C MET A 134 5.66 11.62 6.90
N GLY A 135 5.85 12.94 6.87
CA GLY A 135 5.10 13.85 5.99
C GLY A 135 5.14 13.43 4.53
N ALA A 136 6.33 13.12 4.00
CA ALA A 136 6.49 12.65 2.63
C ALA A 136 5.76 11.31 2.38
N TYR A 137 5.84 10.35 3.30
CA TYR A 137 5.08 9.10 3.19
C TYR A 137 3.58 9.34 3.28
N CYS A 138 3.13 10.15 4.25
CA CYS A 138 1.73 10.50 4.39
C CYS A 138 1.19 11.11 3.10
N SER A 139 1.90 12.08 2.48
CA SER A 139 1.45 12.74 1.25
C SER A 139 1.20 11.73 0.12
N THR A 140 2.08 10.73 -0.08
CA THR A 140 1.85 9.69 -1.09
C THR A 140 0.62 8.83 -0.79
N LYS A 141 0.32 8.55 0.49
CA LYS A 141 -0.85 7.74 0.89
C LYS A 141 -2.15 8.53 0.87
N PHE A 142 -2.10 9.84 1.16
CA PHE A 142 -3.24 10.75 0.91
C PHE A 142 -3.54 10.84 -0.58
N ALA A 143 -2.53 11.03 -1.43
CA ALA A 143 -2.67 11.06 -2.88
C ALA A 143 -3.28 9.75 -3.41
N LEU A 144 -2.84 8.58 -2.92
CA LEU A 144 -3.39 7.28 -3.31
C LEU A 144 -4.86 7.12 -2.88
N ASN A 145 -5.24 7.66 -1.73
CA ASN A 145 -6.64 7.66 -1.29
C ASN A 145 -7.51 8.57 -2.16
N ALA A 146 -7.03 9.78 -2.51
CA ALA A 146 -7.72 10.70 -3.42
C ALA A 146 -7.91 10.06 -4.80
N LEU A 147 -6.85 9.49 -5.37
CA LEU A 147 -6.90 8.73 -6.63
C LEU A 147 -7.93 7.60 -6.57
N SER A 148 -7.92 6.80 -5.50
CA SER A 148 -8.88 5.70 -5.33
C SER A 148 -10.33 6.18 -5.26
N ASN A 149 -10.57 7.35 -4.67
CA ASN A 149 -11.91 7.95 -4.60
C ASN A 149 -12.39 8.41 -5.98
N SER A 150 -11.54 9.05 -6.77
CA SER A 150 -11.84 9.47 -8.16
C SER A 150 -12.13 8.25 -9.05
N LEU A 151 -11.18 7.30 -9.08
CA LEU A 151 -11.31 6.08 -9.88
C LEU A 151 -12.58 5.27 -9.59
N ARG A 152 -13.05 5.29 -8.35
CA ARG A 152 -14.29 4.58 -7.98
C ARG A 152 -15.52 5.14 -8.69
N MET A 153 -15.52 6.45 -8.97
CA MET A 153 -16.58 7.09 -9.73
C MET A 153 -16.38 6.91 -11.23
N GLU A 154 -15.15 7.10 -11.72
CA GLU A 154 -14.78 7.00 -13.12
C GLU A 154 -15.00 5.59 -13.71
N LEU A 155 -14.64 4.55 -12.94
CA LEU A 155 -14.67 3.16 -13.39
C LEU A 155 -15.98 2.41 -13.03
N ARG A 156 -16.93 3.10 -12.37
CA ARG A 156 -18.22 2.50 -12.02
C ARG A 156 -19.03 2.04 -13.23
N PRO A 157 -19.09 2.80 -14.35
CA PRO A 157 -19.79 2.35 -15.56
C PRO A 157 -19.19 1.10 -16.18
N ASP A 158 -17.87 0.87 -15.97
CA ASP A 158 -17.13 -0.29 -16.48
C ASP A 158 -17.23 -1.53 -15.58
N HIS A 159 -18.06 -1.50 -14.53
CA HIS A 159 -18.16 -2.55 -13.49
C HIS A 159 -16.82 -2.87 -12.81
N ILE A 160 -15.88 -1.93 -12.78
CA ILE A 160 -14.60 -2.07 -12.10
C ILE A 160 -14.73 -1.48 -10.69
N HIS A 161 -14.54 -2.35 -9.70
CA HIS A 161 -14.64 -1.97 -8.30
C HIS A 161 -13.29 -1.53 -7.74
N VAL A 162 -13.25 -0.43 -6.97
CA VAL A 162 -12.01 0.09 -6.37
C VAL A 162 -12.10 0.08 -4.85
N VAL A 163 -11.18 -0.64 -4.21
CA VAL A 163 -11.09 -0.80 -2.75
C VAL A 163 -9.83 -0.13 -2.22
N SER A 164 -9.98 0.81 -1.28
CA SER A 164 -8.86 1.34 -0.50
C SER A 164 -8.70 0.53 0.79
N VAL A 165 -7.51 0.02 1.04
CA VAL A 165 -7.17 -0.65 2.28
C VAL A 165 -6.21 0.23 3.07
N CYS A 166 -6.60 0.61 4.29
CA CYS A 166 -5.81 1.49 5.15
C CYS A 166 -5.34 0.72 6.39
N PRO A 167 -4.25 -0.05 6.31
CA PRO A 167 -3.70 -0.70 7.47
C PRO A 167 -3.11 0.34 8.44
N GLY A 168 -3.26 0.07 9.74
CA GLY A 168 -2.41 0.65 10.77
C GLY A 168 -1.02 0.01 10.73
N ARG A 169 -0.35 -0.01 11.87
CA ARG A 169 0.95 -0.68 11.97
C ARG A 169 0.80 -2.19 11.80
N VAL A 170 1.58 -2.75 10.87
CA VAL A 170 1.63 -4.19 10.59
C VAL A 170 3.03 -4.72 10.94
N LYS A 171 3.09 -5.88 11.57
CA LYS A 171 4.34 -6.58 11.92
C LYS A 171 4.99 -7.16 10.66
N THR A 172 5.77 -6.34 9.96
CA THR A 172 6.46 -6.70 8.71
C THR A 172 7.83 -6.02 8.65
N PRO A 173 8.74 -6.44 7.75
CA PRO A 173 10.01 -5.75 7.51
C PRO A 173 9.88 -4.34 6.92
N PHE A 174 8.67 -3.84 6.67
CA PHE A 174 8.43 -2.53 6.04
C PHE A 174 9.22 -1.39 6.70
N THR A 175 9.21 -1.32 8.04
CA THR A 175 9.93 -0.28 8.78
C THR A 175 11.45 -0.43 8.66
N GLN A 176 11.96 -1.66 8.49
CA GLN A 176 13.39 -1.91 8.30
C GLN A 176 13.87 -1.43 6.92
N ASN A 177 12.99 -1.53 5.92
CA ASN A 177 13.26 -1.17 4.52
C ASN A 177 12.87 0.29 4.19
N ALA A 178 12.45 1.08 5.17
CA ALA A 178 12.12 2.48 4.98
C ALA A 178 13.38 3.36 4.86
N TYR A 179 13.29 4.45 4.10
CA TYR A 179 14.30 5.50 4.15
C TYR A 179 14.28 6.17 5.52
N LYS A 180 15.45 6.36 6.14
CA LYS A 180 15.56 6.89 7.50
C LYS A 180 16.77 7.80 7.61
N ASP A 181 16.54 9.01 8.09
CA ASP A 181 17.62 9.94 8.44
C ASP A 181 18.03 9.80 9.90
N PHE A 182 17.34 8.98 10.69
CA PHE A 182 17.60 8.75 12.10
C PHE A 182 17.15 7.35 12.55
N ALA A 183 17.76 6.85 13.64
CA ALA A 183 17.38 5.57 14.23
C ALA A 183 15.98 5.66 14.85
N THR A 184 14.96 5.25 14.07
CA THR A 184 13.58 5.24 14.56
C THR A 184 13.28 3.96 15.31
N ARG A 185 12.90 4.08 16.58
CA ARG A 185 12.01 3.11 17.18
C ARG A 185 10.59 3.36 16.63
N PRO A 186 9.80 2.31 16.42
CA PRO A 186 8.41 2.49 16.03
C PRO A 186 7.69 3.46 16.98
N LEU A 187 6.98 4.45 16.44
CA LEU A 187 6.27 5.48 17.21
C LEU A 187 5.26 4.88 18.19
N TYR A 188 4.75 3.68 17.89
CA TYR A 188 3.79 2.97 18.74
C TYR A 188 4.22 1.51 18.89
N PRO A 189 4.13 0.92 20.10
CA PRO A 189 4.33 -0.51 20.32
C PRO A 189 3.21 -1.31 19.64
N GLY A 190 3.46 -2.59 19.38
CA GLY A 190 2.45 -3.50 18.82
C GLY A 190 2.37 -3.48 17.30
N GLY A 191 1.23 -3.85 16.78
CA GLY A 191 0.93 -4.00 15.36
C GLY A 191 0.11 -5.28 15.10
N ILE A 192 -0.69 -5.25 14.06
CA ILE A 192 -1.46 -6.42 13.60
C ILE A 192 -0.60 -7.32 12.72
N SER A 193 -1.02 -8.57 12.53
CA SER A 193 -0.34 -9.46 11.61
C SER A 193 -0.71 -9.16 10.15
N ALA A 194 0.17 -9.53 9.22
CA ALA A 194 -0.08 -9.39 7.79
C ALA A 194 -1.27 -10.25 7.33
N GLU A 195 -1.48 -11.41 7.94
CA GLU A 195 -2.61 -12.32 7.69
C GLU A 195 -3.96 -11.66 8.05
N ARG A 196 -4.00 -10.86 9.13
CA ARG A 196 -5.21 -10.10 9.49
C ARG A 196 -5.59 -9.11 8.41
N VAL A 197 -4.59 -8.44 7.80
CA VAL A 197 -4.80 -7.55 6.65
C VAL A 197 -5.29 -8.34 5.45
N ALA A 198 -4.64 -9.46 5.10
CA ALA A 198 -5.01 -10.31 3.97
C ALA A 198 -6.46 -10.79 4.05
N ARG A 199 -6.89 -11.32 5.21
CA ARG A 199 -8.29 -11.71 5.46
C ARG A 199 -9.27 -10.54 5.31
N ALA A 200 -8.85 -9.33 5.72
CA ALA A 200 -9.69 -8.15 5.59
C ALA A 200 -9.82 -7.70 4.12
N VAL A 201 -8.75 -7.80 3.34
CA VAL A 201 -8.75 -7.52 1.89
C VAL A 201 -9.74 -8.41 1.17
N LEU A 202 -9.65 -9.73 1.35
CA LEU A 202 -10.56 -10.68 0.68
C LEU A 202 -12.03 -10.40 1.04
N ARG A 203 -12.33 -10.20 2.34
CA ARG A 203 -13.70 -9.83 2.77
C ARG A 203 -14.17 -8.50 2.18
N ALA A 204 -13.26 -7.53 1.99
CA ALA A 204 -13.61 -6.24 1.41
C ALA A 204 -13.97 -6.36 -0.07
N ILE A 205 -13.28 -7.21 -0.81
CA ILE A 205 -13.57 -7.53 -2.21
C ILE A 205 -14.94 -8.19 -2.32
N HIS A 206 -15.19 -9.28 -1.60
CA HIS A 206 -16.46 -9.99 -1.62
C HIS A 206 -17.67 -9.12 -1.23
N ARG A 207 -17.48 -8.21 -0.26
CA ARG A 207 -18.53 -7.29 0.20
C ARG A 207 -18.58 -5.98 -0.58
N LYS A 208 -17.83 -5.83 -1.64
CA LYS A 208 -17.71 -4.62 -2.47
C LYS A 208 -17.53 -3.35 -1.63
N LYS A 209 -16.66 -3.42 -0.59
CA LYS A 209 -16.42 -2.28 0.30
C LYS A 209 -15.60 -1.20 -0.44
N ARG A 210 -15.96 0.07 -0.25
CA ARG A 210 -15.19 1.20 -0.79
C ARG A 210 -13.83 1.34 -0.12
N GLU A 211 -13.82 1.17 1.19
CA GLU A 211 -12.66 1.39 2.03
C GLU A 211 -12.75 0.53 3.28
N ILE A 212 -11.61 0.03 3.71
CA ILE A 212 -11.46 -0.61 5.03
C ILE A 212 -10.24 -0.04 5.76
N VAL A 213 -10.41 0.15 7.06
CA VAL A 213 -9.32 0.48 7.99
C VAL A 213 -9.07 -0.75 8.86
N VAL A 214 -7.83 -1.16 9.03
CA VAL A 214 -7.47 -2.40 9.74
C VAL A 214 -6.31 -2.10 10.72
N PRO A 215 -6.54 -2.20 12.05
CA PRO A 215 -7.77 -2.54 12.73
C PRO A 215 -8.82 -1.42 12.68
N ALA A 216 -10.08 -1.74 12.91
CA ALA A 216 -11.21 -0.84 12.66
C ALA A 216 -11.27 0.37 13.63
N ASP A 217 -10.71 0.23 14.81
CA ASP A 217 -10.57 1.28 15.83
C ASP A 217 -9.77 2.50 15.32
N ASN A 218 -8.79 2.29 14.45
CA ASN A 218 -8.05 3.36 13.79
C ASN A 218 -8.93 4.25 12.90
N ARG A 219 -10.14 3.82 12.55
CA ARG A 219 -11.10 4.62 11.80
C ARG A 219 -11.59 5.83 12.60
N LEU A 220 -11.79 5.65 13.90
CA LEU A 220 -12.22 6.72 14.80
C LEU A 220 -11.18 7.84 14.84
N PHE A 221 -9.89 7.50 14.86
CA PHE A 221 -8.83 8.49 14.89
C PHE A 221 -8.83 9.38 13.63
N GLY A 222 -9.02 8.80 12.45
CA GLY A 222 -9.17 9.55 11.20
C GLY A 222 -10.43 10.43 11.17
N TRP A 223 -11.53 9.95 11.75
CA TRP A 223 -12.78 10.71 11.85
C TRP A 223 -12.63 11.92 12.80
N PHE A 224 -12.03 11.72 13.98
CA PHE A 224 -11.74 12.81 14.92
C PHE A 224 -10.81 13.87 14.32
N HIS A 225 -9.78 13.46 13.58
CA HIS A 225 -8.90 14.39 12.89
C HIS A 225 -9.66 15.24 11.84
N GLY A 226 -10.65 14.66 11.15
CA GLY A 226 -11.47 15.39 10.18
C GLY A 226 -12.37 16.45 10.80
N ILE A 227 -12.75 16.29 12.08
CA ILE A 227 -13.68 17.22 12.77
C ILE A 227 -12.93 18.21 13.66
N LEU A 228 -11.92 17.75 14.37
CA LEU A 228 -11.16 18.51 15.36
C LEU A 228 -9.65 18.42 15.12
N PRO A 229 -9.15 18.87 13.93
CA PRO A 229 -7.73 18.68 13.57
C PRO A 229 -6.79 19.30 14.59
N GLY A 230 -7.04 20.52 15.04
CA GLY A 230 -6.17 21.19 16.01
C GLY A 230 -6.09 20.51 17.37
N LEU A 231 -7.14 19.80 17.81
CA LEU A 231 -7.10 18.99 19.03
C LEU A 231 -6.25 17.73 18.82
N VAL A 232 -6.45 17.05 17.70
CA VAL A 232 -5.67 15.86 17.35
C VAL A 232 -4.20 16.21 17.21
N ASP A 233 -3.85 17.32 16.57
CA ASP A 233 -2.48 17.79 16.43
C ASP A 233 -1.83 18.07 17.79
N ARG A 234 -2.52 18.73 18.72
CA ARG A 234 -2.03 18.98 20.08
C ARG A 234 -1.77 17.66 20.83
N VAL A 235 -2.70 16.71 20.75
CA VAL A 235 -2.56 15.39 21.36
C VAL A 235 -1.38 14.64 20.75
N MET A 236 -1.26 14.65 19.41
CA MET A 236 -0.15 14.03 18.70
C MET A 236 1.20 14.61 19.12
N VAL A 237 1.32 15.94 19.16
CA VAL A 237 2.54 16.61 19.60
C VAL A 237 2.86 16.25 21.06
N MET A 238 1.87 16.22 21.95
CA MET A 238 2.05 15.87 23.36
C MET A 238 2.54 14.42 23.51
N VAL A 239 1.91 13.47 22.85
CA VAL A 239 2.26 12.04 22.89
C VAL A 239 3.64 11.77 22.28
N LEU A 240 3.98 12.46 21.19
CA LEU A 240 5.23 12.28 20.47
C LEU A 240 6.39 13.14 21.00
N ARG A 241 6.12 14.07 21.92
CA ARG A 241 7.11 15.03 22.47
C ARG A 241 8.43 14.38 22.94
N PRO A 242 8.43 13.23 23.64
CA PRO A 242 9.68 12.58 24.06
C PRO A 242 10.52 12.11 22.87
N GLN A 243 9.87 11.62 21.83
CA GLN A 243 10.54 11.14 20.60
C GLN A 243 11.02 12.32 19.75
N MET A 244 10.24 13.40 19.69
CA MET A 244 10.60 14.65 19.03
C MET A 244 11.88 15.26 19.57
N ARG A 245 12.07 15.25 20.91
CA ARG A 245 13.31 15.74 21.54
C ARG A 245 14.53 14.91 21.16
N LYS A 246 14.41 13.58 21.12
CA LYS A 246 15.50 12.69 20.71
C LYS A 246 15.89 12.89 19.25
N MET A 247 14.92 13.06 18.36
CA MET A 247 15.14 13.26 16.93
C MET A 247 15.86 14.58 16.64
N ARG A 248 15.52 15.68 17.33
CA ARG A 248 16.22 16.97 17.22
C ARG A 248 17.67 16.94 17.70
N GLN A 249 18.02 16.02 18.59
CA GLN A 249 19.41 15.88 19.09
C GLN A 249 20.30 15.11 18.11
N THR A 250 19.72 14.23 17.29
CA THR A 250 20.44 13.44 16.29
C THR A 250 20.52 14.13 14.91
N SER A 251 19.71 15.16 14.67
CA SER A 251 19.71 15.99 13.45
C SER A 251 20.61 17.23 13.52
N LYS A 252 21.52 17.33 14.50
CA LYS A 252 22.54 18.38 14.47
C LYS A 252 23.72 17.92 13.63
N PRO A 253 24.24 18.80 12.71
CA PRO A 253 25.39 18.52 11.86
C PRO A 253 26.64 18.17 12.67
#